data_e0974cc344fbe6464134f1e0ffc84f07
#
_entry.id   e0974cc344fbe6464134f1e0ffc84f07
#
_cell.length_a   1.000
_cell.length_b   1.000
_cell.length_c   1.000
_cell.angle_alpha   90.00
_cell.angle_beta   90.00
_cell.angle_gamma   90.00
#
_symmetry.space_group_name_H-M   'P 1'
#
loop_
_entity.id
_entity.type
_entity.pdbx_description
1 polymer ?
#
loop_
_entity_poly.entity_id
_entity_poly.type
_entity_poly.pdbx_seq_one_letter_code
_entity_poly.pdbx_strand_id
1 'polypeptide(L)'
;MLFRSIVGADVLAEFVYWRMPEAILELATLVAVGRPGSVLEMPPALAELTRADPTRVLLVRCQTPDVSSRDIRSLIREGAAVSTFLPREVAAYVAAHSLYRGSASQAGEPSAGP
;
A
#
# COMPACT_ATOMS: atom_id res chain seq x y z
N MET A 1 7.38 -6.20 23.04
CA MET A 1 7.21 -5.13 22.07
C MET A 1 6.55 -5.67 20.82
N LEU A 2 5.51 -5.04 20.39
CA LEU A 2 4.80 -5.50 19.21
C LEU A 2 5.12 -4.61 18.03
N PHE A 3 5.32 -5.21 16.90
CA PHE A 3 5.48 -4.47 15.67
C PHE A 3 4.12 -4.05 15.14
N ARG A 4 4.10 -3.09 14.25
CA ARG A 4 2.89 -2.69 13.57
C ARG A 4 3.10 -2.89 12.09
N SER A 5 2.12 -3.48 11.44
CA SER A 5 2.16 -3.70 10.00
C SER A 5 1.06 -2.84 9.39
N ILE A 6 1.41 -1.95 8.50
CA ILE A 6 0.45 -1.03 7.89
C ILE A 6 0.10 -1.52 6.50
N VAL A 7 -1.18 -1.69 6.24
CA VAL A 7 -1.65 -2.18 4.94
C VAL A 7 -2.84 -1.35 4.47
N GLY A 8 -3.15 -1.42 3.21
CA GLY A 8 -4.35 -0.79 2.69
C GLY A 8 -5.59 -1.56 3.10
N ALA A 9 -6.71 -0.90 3.14
CA ALA A 9 -7.96 -1.54 3.58
C ALA A 9 -8.36 -2.73 2.70
N ASP A 10 -8.01 -2.70 1.43
CA ASP A 10 -8.34 -3.77 0.52
C ASP A 10 -7.59 -5.07 0.82
N VAL A 11 -6.51 -5.00 1.58
CA VAL A 11 -5.76 -6.18 1.96
C VAL A 11 -6.46 -6.95 3.08
N LEU A 12 -7.33 -6.29 3.84
CA LEU A 12 -7.98 -6.95 4.97
C LEU A 12 -8.75 -8.21 4.57
N ALA A 13 -9.45 -8.15 3.45
CA ALA A 13 -10.25 -9.30 3.03
C ALA A 13 -9.38 -10.50 2.67
N GLU A 14 -8.13 -10.25 2.30
CA GLU A 14 -7.22 -11.30 1.91
C GLU A 14 -6.34 -11.77 3.04
N PHE A 15 -6.26 -11.03 4.14
CA PHE A 15 -5.32 -11.33 5.21
C PHE A 15 -5.49 -12.73 5.78
N VAL A 16 -6.73 -13.20 5.89
CA VAL A 16 -6.99 -14.52 6.47
C VAL A 16 -6.44 -15.65 5.62
N TYR A 17 -6.12 -15.36 4.36
CA TYR A 17 -5.55 -16.36 3.46
C TYR A 17 -4.03 -16.30 3.43
N TRP A 18 -3.43 -15.39 4.18
CA TRP A 18 -1.98 -15.33 4.26
C TRP A 18 -1.49 -16.52 5.06
N ARG A 19 -0.22 -16.81 4.90
CA ARG A 19 0.35 -17.93 5.62
C ARG A 19 0.43 -17.59 7.10
N MET A 20 -0.17 -18.41 7.93
CA MET A 20 -0.14 -18.28 9.39
C MET A 20 -0.62 -16.90 9.89
N PRO A 21 -1.82 -16.49 9.54
CA PRO A 21 -2.30 -15.17 9.97
C PRO A 21 -2.37 -15.02 11.48
N GLU A 22 -2.69 -16.09 12.20
CA GLU A 22 -2.73 -16.01 13.66
C GLU A 22 -1.36 -15.71 14.24
N ALA A 23 -0.32 -16.30 13.70
CA ALA A 23 1.03 -16.05 14.18
C ALA A 23 1.45 -14.62 13.90
N ILE A 24 1.06 -14.08 12.75
CA ILE A 24 1.37 -12.69 12.43
C ILE A 24 0.70 -11.77 13.45
N LEU A 25 -0.55 -12.03 13.80
CA LEU A 25 -1.27 -11.18 14.74
C LEU A 25 -0.72 -11.30 16.17
N GLU A 26 -0.05 -12.40 16.49
CA GLU A 26 0.60 -12.50 17.78
C GLU A 26 1.83 -11.63 17.86
N LEU A 27 2.48 -11.40 16.73
CA LEU A 27 3.73 -10.66 16.70
C LEU A 27 3.55 -9.19 16.31
N ALA A 28 2.43 -8.84 15.72
CA ALA A 28 2.24 -7.49 15.20
C ALA A 28 0.79 -7.06 15.29
N THR A 29 0.59 -5.76 15.40
CA THR A 29 -0.75 -5.18 15.25
C THR A 29 -0.90 -4.80 13.79
N LEU A 30 -1.99 -5.22 13.18
CA LEU A 30 -2.26 -4.91 11.79
C LEU A 30 -3.04 -3.59 11.75
N VAL A 31 -2.50 -2.62 11.04
CA VAL A 31 -3.15 -1.31 10.91
C VAL A 31 -3.62 -1.18 9.47
N ALA A 32 -4.92 -1.16 9.26
CA ALA A 32 -5.48 -1.02 7.93
C ALA A 32 -5.88 0.41 7.69
N VAL A 33 -5.36 1.00 6.63
CA VAL A 33 -5.60 2.39 6.31
C VAL A 33 -6.58 2.46 5.15
N GLY A 34 -7.69 3.15 5.36
CA GLY A 34 -8.70 3.36 4.32
C GLY A 34 -8.49 4.69 3.65
N ARG A 35 -8.47 4.68 2.31
CA ARG A 35 -8.39 5.90 1.52
C ARG A 35 -9.79 6.45 1.33
N PRO A 36 -9.90 7.73 0.92
CA PRO A 36 -11.23 8.29 0.64
C PRO A 36 -11.94 7.46 -0.42
N GLY A 37 -13.19 7.16 -0.16
CA GLY A 37 -13.99 6.38 -1.09
C GLY A 37 -13.85 4.88 -0.97
N SER A 38 -12.88 4.39 -0.19
CA SER A 38 -12.74 2.95 -0.04
C SER A 38 -13.60 2.45 1.12
N VAL A 39 -13.94 1.17 1.08
CA VAL A 39 -14.70 0.57 2.17
C VAL A 39 -13.72 0.14 3.24
N LEU A 40 -13.95 0.56 4.46
CA LEU A 40 -13.10 0.22 5.58
C LEU A 40 -13.94 -0.55 6.59
N GLU A 41 -13.99 -1.85 6.43
CA GLU A 41 -14.77 -2.73 7.27
C GLU A 41 -13.97 -3.90 7.72
N MET A 42 -14.28 -4.41 8.90
CA MET A 42 -13.64 -5.62 9.42
C MET A 42 -14.28 -6.83 8.76
N PRO A 43 -13.54 -7.63 8.00
CA PRO A 43 -14.10 -8.86 7.44
C PRO A 43 -14.52 -9.82 8.55
N PRO A 44 -15.63 -10.51 8.39
CA PRO A 44 -16.11 -11.44 9.44
C PRO A 44 -15.08 -12.49 9.83
N ALA A 45 -14.33 -13.03 8.87
CA ALA A 45 -13.34 -14.05 9.17
C ALA A 45 -12.21 -13.49 10.03
N LEU A 46 -11.83 -12.23 9.77
CA LEU A 46 -10.78 -11.60 10.55
C LEU A 46 -11.29 -11.21 11.93
N ALA A 47 -12.54 -10.79 12.04
CA ALA A 47 -13.14 -10.50 13.34
C ALA A 47 -13.14 -11.75 14.21
N GLU A 48 -13.41 -12.90 13.62
CA GLU A 48 -13.41 -14.15 14.36
C GLU A 48 -12.01 -14.49 14.83
N LEU A 49 -11.00 -14.25 13.98
CA LEU A 49 -9.63 -14.54 14.31
C LEU A 49 -9.15 -13.66 15.47
N THR A 50 -9.67 -12.46 15.60
CA THR A 50 -9.20 -11.51 16.61
C THR A 50 -10.20 -11.37 17.75
N ARG A 51 -11.11 -12.34 17.91
CA ARG A 51 -12.14 -12.22 18.93
C ARG A 51 -11.56 -12.05 20.33
N ALA A 52 -10.48 -12.74 20.62
CA ALA A 52 -9.87 -12.68 21.95
C ALA A 52 -9.21 -11.33 22.21
N ASP A 53 -8.73 -10.66 21.17
CA ASP A 53 -8.08 -9.37 21.33
C ASP A 53 -8.33 -8.52 20.08
N PRO A 54 -9.47 -7.82 20.05
CA PRO A 54 -9.80 -7.01 18.86
C PRO A 54 -8.81 -5.88 18.58
N THR A 55 -7.97 -5.53 19.55
CA THR A 55 -7.00 -4.46 19.33
C THR A 55 -5.84 -4.88 18.42
N ARG A 56 -5.80 -6.14 18.03
CA ARG A 56 -4.75 -6.60 17.13
C ARG A 56 -4.94 -6.07 15.70
N VAL A 57 -6.12 -5.58 15.38
CA VAL A 57 -6.38 -4.98 14.08
C VAL A 57 -7.00 -3.61 14.31
N LEU A 58 -6.38 -2.59 13.78
CA LEU A 58 -6.87 -1.23 13.88
C LEU A 58 -7.27 -0.74 12.50
N LEU A 59 -8.41 -0.10 12.42
CA LEU A 59 -8.91 0.47 11.17
C LEU A 59 -8.77 1.98 11.25
N VAL A 60 -8.03 2.57 10.34
CA VAL A 60 -7.75 4.00 10.35
C VAL A 60 -8.13 4.60 9.00
N ARG A 61 -8.97 5.60 9.02
CA ARG A 61 -9.33 6.29 7.78
C ARG A 61 -8.46 7.54 7.65
N CYS A 62 -7.79 7.67 6.52
CA CYS A 62 -6.89 8.79 6.29
C CYS A 62 -7.33 9.57 5.08
N GLN A 63 -7.05 10.86 5.10
CA GLN A 63 -7.26 11.72 3.96
C GLN A 63 -6.00 11.65 3.12
N THR A 64 -5.98 10.80 2.14
CA THR A 64 -4.83 10.66 1.26
C THR A 64 -5.28 10.95 -0.17
N PRO A 65 -4.35 11.32 -1.05
CA PRO A 65 -4.70 11.47 -2.46
C PRO A 65 -5.21 10.16 -3.03
N ASP A 66 -6.20 10.25 -3.90
CA ASP A 66 -6.76 9.05 -4.49
C ASP A 66 -5.90 8.68 -5.69
N VAL A 67 -4.72 8.19 -5.40
CA VAL A 67 -3.77 7.85 -6.44
C VAL A 67 -3.01 6.60 -6.00
N SER A 68 -2.79 5.69 -6.93
CA SER A 68 -2.06 4.47 -6.63
C SER A 68 -0.63 4.57 -7.13
N SER A 69 0.21 3.65 -6.72
CA SER A 69 1.58 3.59 -7.23
C SER A 69 1.59 3.41 -8.75
N ARG A 70 0.63 2.66 -9.27
CA ARG A 70 0.51 2.47 -10.71
C ARG A 70 0.23 3.79 -11.41
N ASP A 71 -0.65 4.60 -10.82
CA ASP A 71 -1.00 5.90 -11.39
C ASP A 71 0.21 6.81 -11.41
N ILE A 72 0.98 6.82 -10.33
CA ILE A 72 2.17 7.65 -10.25
C ILE A 72 3.20 7.23 -11.31
N ARG A 73 3.41 5.93 -11.45
CA ARG A 73 4.35 5.44 -12.46
C ARG A 73 3.91 5.79 -13.87
N SER A 74 2.60 5.74 -14.12
CA SER A 74 2.07 6.12 -15.42
C SER A 74 2.28 7.60 -15.70
N LEU A 75 2.05 8.43 -14.70
CA LEU A 75 2.26 9.87 -14.86
C LEU A 75 3.73 10.19 -15.14
N ILE A 76 4.65 9.52 -14.47
CA ILE A 76 6.07 9.71 -14.71
C ILE A 76 6.42 9.29 -16.14
N ARG A 77 5.86 8.16 -16.59
CA ARG A 77 6.13 7.69 -17.94
C ARG A 77 5.65 8.67 -18.99
N GLU A 78 4.56 9.36 -18.71
CA GLU A 78 4.00 10.33 -19.62
C GLU A 78 4.67 11.69 -19.52
N GLY A 79 5.59 11.85 -18.60
CA GLY A 79 6.25 13.13 -18.40
C GLY A 79 5.46 14.13 -17.57
N ALA A 80 4.38 13.69 -16.96
CA ALA A 80 3.57 14.58 -16.14
C ALA A 80 4.20 14.80 -14.78
N ALA A 81 3.86 15.90 -14.13
CA ALA A 81 4.39 16.21 -12.82
C ALA A 81 3.76 15.32 -11.76
N VAL A 82 4.58 14.85 -10.83
CA VAL A 82 4.09 14.03 -9.75
C VAL A 82 4.41 14.63 -8.38
N SER A 83 4.87 15.88 -8.36
CA SER A 83 5.27 16.51 -7.11
C SER A 83 4.13 16.64 -6.12
N THR A 84 2.89 16.65 -6.59
CA THR A 84 1.74 16.72 -5.70
C THR A 84 1.55 15.41 -4.93
N PHE A 85 2.03 14.31 -5.45
CA PHE A 85 1.79 12.99 -4.88
C PHE A 85 3.00 12.39 -4.18
N LEU A 86 4.16 12.99 -4.31
CA LEU A 86 5.40 12.46 -3.73
C LEU A 86 6.08 13.52 -2.88
N PRO A 87 6.70 13.11 -1.78
CA PRO A 87 7.58 14.06 -1.06
C PRO A 87 8.67 14.56 -1.99
N ARG A 88 9.13 15.78 -1.75
CA ARG A 88 10.10 16.41 -2.64
C ARG A 88 11.36 15.56 -2.81
N GLU A 89 11.82 14.97 -1.74
CA GLU A 89 13.03 14.15 -1.78
C GLU A 89 12.84 12.88 -2.62
N VAL A 90 11.67 12.29 -2.55
CA VAL A 90 11.37 11.10 -3.33
C VAL A 90 11.25 11.47 -4.80
N ALA A 91 10.56 12.56 -5.10
CA ALA A 91 10.41 13.01 -6.48
C ALA A 91 11.78 13.34 -7.09
N ALA A 92 12.65 13.96 -6.30
CA ALA A 92 13.99 14.29 -6.78
C ALA A 92 14.81 13.02 -7.06
N TYR A 93 14.70 12.03 -6.22
CA TYR A 93 15.39 10.76 -6.41
C TYR A 93 14.90 10.07 -7.70
N VAL A 94 13.60 10.03 -7.90
CA VAL A 94 13.03 9.43 -9.10
C VAL A 94 13.53 10.13 -10.35
N ALA A 95 13.58 11.47 -10.32
CA ALA A 95 14.03 12.22 -11.47
C ALA A 95 15.54 12.04 -11.70
N ALA A 96 16.32 12.07 -10.63
CA ALA A 96 17.76 11.94 -10.77
C ALA A 96 18.18 10.58 -11.32
N HIS A 97 17.43 9.55 -11.03
CA HIS A 97 17.74 8.20 -11.48
C HIS A 97 16.92 7.77 -12.69
N SER A 98 16.13 8.68 -13.23
CA SER A 98 15.29 8.42 -14.41
C SER A 98 14.40 7.20 -14.24
N LEU A 99 13.85 7.02 -13.04
CA LEU A 99 13.02 5.87 -12.78
C LEU A 99 11.65 6.00 -13.42
N TYR A 100 11.11 4.89 -13.87
CA TYR A 100 9.76 4.81 -14.42
C TYR A 100 9.52 5.65 -15.67
N ARG A 101 10.58 6.22 -16.24
CA ARG A 101 10.38 6.97 -17.44
C ARG A 101 10.15 6.00 -18.53
N GLY A 102 9.22 6.22 -19.27
CA GLY A 102 8.92 5.31 -20.22
C GLY A 102 9.92 5.11 -21.14
N SER A 103 9.75 4.56 -22.06
CA SER A 103 10.44 4.57 -22.79
C SER A 103 10.93 3.80 -23.85
N ALA A 104 10.96 4.41 -24.86
CA ALA A 104 11.56 3.83 -26.00
C ALA A 104 12.97 3.47 -25.76
N SER A 105 13.59 4.23 -24.94
CA SER A 105 14.98 3.95 -24.68
C SER A 105 15.12 2.72 -23.83
N GLN A 106 14.08 2.24 -23.29
CA GLN A 106 14.17 1.09 -22.49
C GLN A 106 13.51 -0.06 -23.15
N ALA A 107 13.29 0.05 -24.38
CA ALA A 107 12.70 -1.02 -25.09
C ALA A 107 13.58 -2.20 -24.94
N GLY A 108 13.15 -3.23 -24.66
CA GLY A 108 14.00 -4.34 -24.45
C GLY A 108 14.21 -4.65 -23.04
N GLU A 109 13.97 -3.77 -22.19
CA GLU A 109 14.14 -3.96 -20.89
C GLU A 109 13.05 -4.75 -20.39
N PRO A 110 13.26 -5.71 -19.74
CA PRO A 110 12.24 -6.51 -19.18
C PRO A 110 11.58 -5.68 -18.21
N SER A 111 10.44 -5.71 -18.26
CA SER A 111 9.79 -4.97 -17.40
C SER A 111 9.96 -5.39 -16.16
N ALA A 112 10.66 -4.91 -15.63
CA ALA A 112 10.84 -5.19 -14.49
C ALA A 112 9.86 -4.90 -13.62
N GLY A 113 9.29 -5.18 -13.53
CA GLY A 113 8.77 -5.08 -12.54
C GLY A 113 8.18 -4.37 -12.01
N PRO A 114 7.67 -4.29 -11.40
CA PRO A 114 6.77 -3.51 -10.88
C PRO A 114 7.14 -2.56 -10.20
#